data_897a200a625be3eb5c7954a5c02bd5f9
#
_entry.id   897a200a625be3eb5c7954a5c02bd5f9
#
_cell.length_a   1.000
_cell.length_b   1.000
_cell.length_c   1.000
_cell.angle_alpha   90.00
_cell.angle_beta   90.00
_cell.angle_gamma   90.00
#
_symmetry.space_group_name_H-M   'P 1'
#
loop_
_entity.id
_entity.type
_entity.pdbx_description
1 polymer ?
#
loop_
_entity_poly.entity_id
_entity_poly.type
_entity_poly.pdbx_seq_one_letter_code
_entity_poly.pdbx_strand_id
1 'polypeptide(L)'
;NSQYAEAMVTNYFTYAHMNAPLTNSQGDGLMAYISRKDCAKALAYALHRSNEFHQKVWNINGLELMTISTFCAIGDVSTGNHVPFVNVTDEENYQIWDAMGVPRTTDGVFQKDSEAPFSSDGMVTFAQAIREGKMDIHTKDFTILTGDTPISVRYMFDHQEEFQIGERHSQDK
;
A
#
# COMPACT_ATOMS: atom_id res chain seq x y z
N ASN A 1 -5.60 9.04 1.43
CA ASN A 1 -5.15 8.64 0.09
C ASN A 1 -3.79 7.93 0.09
N SER A 2 -3.45 7.22 1.15
CA SER A 2 -2.25 6.39 1.19
C SER A 2 -2.58 4.96 0.75
N GLN A 3 -1.57 4.25 0.27
CA GLN A 3 -1.71 2.82 -0.04
C GLN A 3 -1.86 2.03 1.26
N TYR A 4 -2.78 1.08 1.28
CA TYR A 4 -2.89 0.16 2.40
C TYR A 4 -1.62 -0.68 2.53
N ALA A 5 -1.04 -0.66 3.72
CA ALA A 5 0.18 -1.40 4.01
C ALA A 5 0.02 -2.91 3.78
N GLU A 6 -1.17 -3.45 4.03
CA GLU A 6 -1.48 -4.88 3.82
C GLU A 6 -1.27 -5.31 2.36
N ALA A 7 -1.57 -4.44 1.39
CA ALA A 7 -1.31 -4.74 -0.02
C ALA A 7 0.19 -4.89 -0.28
N MET A 8 1.00 -4.03 0.33
CA MET A 8 2.46 -4.07 0.17
C MET A 8 3.10 -5.21 0.95
N VAL A 9 2.60 -5.53 2.15
CA VAL A 9 3.04 -6.70 2.92
C VAL A 9 2.76 -7.98 2.13
N THR A 10 1.58 -8.11 1.55
CA THR A 10 1.22 -9.27 0.69
C THR A 10 2.11 -9.34 -0.54
N ASN A 11 2.35 -8.21 -1.22
CA ASN A 11 3.27 -8.16 -2.35
C ASN A 11 4.68 -8.59 -1.97
N TYR A 12 5.23 -8.08 -0.86
CA TYR A 12 6.54 -8.47 -0.37
C TYR A 12 6.65 -9.99 -0.24
N PHE A 13 5.68 -10.65 0.42
CA PHE A 13 5.70 -12.10 0.57
C PHE A 13 5.53 -12.85 -0.75
N THR A 14 4.75 -12.30 -1.69
CA THR A 14 4.63 -12.88 -3.03
C THR A 14 6.01 -12.93 -3.71
N TYR A 15 6.73 -11.82 -3.71
CA TYR A 15 8.08 -11.77 -4.30
C TYR A 15 9.10 -12.61 -3.52
N ALA A 16 9.00 -12.66 -2.18
CA ALA A 16 9.82 -13.55 -1.36
C ALA A 16 9.63 -15.02 -1.74
N HIS A 17 8.38 -15.48 -1.89
CA HIS A 17 8.07 -16.85 -2.31
C HIS A 17 8.56 -17.16 -3.73
N MET A 18 8.53 -16.18 -4.63
CA MET A 18 9.03 -16.30 -5.98
C MET A 18 10.55 -16.23 -6.06
N ASN A 19 11.23 -15.89 -4.96
CA ASN A 19 12.65 -15.57 -4.91
C ASN A 19 13.04 -14.54 -6.00
N ALA A 20 12.23 -13.50 -6.14
CA ALA A 20 12.32 -12.47 -7.16
C ALA A 20 12.40 -11.06 -6.55
N PRO A 21 13.02 -10.08 -7.22
CA PRO A 21 12.97 -8.69 -6.79
C PRO A 21 11.57 -8.10 -6.93
N LEU A 22 11.19 -7.24 -6.00
CA LEU A 22 10.01 -6.41 -6.17
C LEU A 22 10.32 -5.31 -7.18
N THR A 23 9.57 -5.25 -8.27
CA THR A 23 9.80 -4.32 -9.37
C THR A 23 8.63 -3.35 -9.52
N ASN A 24 8.90 -2.07 -9.60
CA ASN A 24 7.96 -1.05 -10.08
C ASN A 24 8.70 0.24 -10.46
N SER A 25 7.98 1.24 -10.95
CA SER A 25 8.53 2.50 -11.46
C SER A 25 8.41 3.69 -10.49
N GLN A 26 8.24 3.45 -9.18
CA GLN A 26 8.08 4.56 -8.21
C GLN A 26 9.39 5.19 -7.74
N GLY A 27 10.56 4.62 -8.10
CA GLY A 27 11.87 5.16 -7.74
C GLY A 27 12.05 5.31 -6.22
N ASP A 28 12.68 6.42 -5.84
CA ASP A 28 12.91 6.80 -4.43
C ASP A 28 11.77 7.67 -3.85
N GLY A 29 10.60 7.66 -4.48
CA GLY A 29 9.44 8.40 -3.99
C GLY A 29 9.02 7.92 -2.60
N LEU A 30 8.56 8.87 -1.79
CA LEU A 30 8.19 8.62 -0.41
C LEU A 30 6.68 8.38 -0.27
N MET A 31 6.33 7.46 0.62
CA MET A 31 4.95 7.19 0.99
C MET A 31 4.85 6.78 2.46
N ALA A 32 3.77 7.19 3.13
CA ALA A 32 3.43 6.72 4.46
C ALA A 32 2.37 5.62 4.36
N TYR A 33 2.80 4.37 4.43
CA TYR A 33 1.91 3.19 4.35
C TYR A 33 1.06 3.09 5.62
N ILE A 34 -0.25 2.94 5.46
CA ILE A 34 -1.19 2.90 6.58
C ILE A 34 -1.98 1.60 6.60
N SER A 35 -2.26 1.08 7.80
CA SER A 35 -3.09 -0.11 7.96
C SER A 35 -4.57 0.19 7.75
N ARG A 36 -5.33 -0.81 7.28
CA ARG A 36 -6.79 -0.73 7.22
C ARG A 36 -7.41 -0.57 8.60
N LYS A 37 -6.80 -1.18 9.63
CA LYS A 37 -7.22 -1.02 11.02
C LYS A 37 -7.15 0.45 11.45
N ASP A 38 -6.06 1.14 11.12
CA ASP A 38 -5.91 2.56 11.42
C ASP A 38 -6.88 3.42 10.62
N CYS A 39 -7.09 3.13 9.34
CA CYS A 39 -8.09 3.82 8.53
C CYS A 39 -9.50 3.69 9.13
N ALA A 40 -9.90 2.47 9.51
CA ALA A 40 -11.18 2.22 10.15
C ALA A 40 -11.31 2.94 11.49
N LYS A 41 -10.24 2.91 12.32
CA LYS A 41 -10.19 3.63 13.58
C LYS A 41 -10.34 5.14 13.38
N ALA A 42 -9.58 5.73 12.46
CA ALA A 42 -9.68 7.15 12.15
C ALA A 42 -11.09 7.54 11.72
N LEU A 43 -11.74 6.73 10.86
CA LEU A 43 -13.11 6.97 10.43
C LEU A 43 -14.10 6.93 11.59
N ALA A 44 -13.99 5.94 12.48
CA ALA A 44 -14.85 5.80 13.66
C ALA A 44 -14.72 7.02 14.59
N TYR A 45 -13.47 7.47 14.83
CA TYR A 45 -13.22 8.65 15.67
C TYR A 45 -13.70 9.95 14.99
N ALA A 46 -13.52 10.09 13.67
CA ALA A 46 -14.03 11.25 12.94
C ALA A 46 -15.54 11.39 13.06
N LEU A 47 -16.27 10.28 13.00
CA LEU A 47 -17.72 10.25 13.21
C LEU A 47 -18.10 10.56 14.65
N HIS A 48 -17.46 9.88 15.62
CA HIS A 48 -17.76 10.02 17.05
C HIS A 48 -17.48 11.44 17.57
N ARG A 49 -16.38 12.05 17.11
CA ARG A 49 -15.91 13.36 17.56
C ARG A 49 -16.24 14.50 16.59
N SER A 50 -17.19 14.28 15.69
CA SER A 50 -17.55 15.25 14.63
C SER A 50 -17.94 16.64 15.17
N ASN A 51 -18.49 16.72 16.40
CA ASN A 51 -18.85 17.98 17.03
C ASN A 51 -17.67 18.70 17.72
N GLU A 52 -16.54 18.01 17.91
CA GLU A 52 -15.35 18.58 18.58
C GLU A 52 -14.41 19.29 17.60
N PHE A 53 -14.44 18.89 16.33
CA PHE A 53 -13.52 19.38 15.32
C PHE A 53 -14.25 20.20 14.24
N HIS A 54 -13.74 21.38 13.98
CA HIS A 54 -14.18 22.20 12.85
C HIS A 54 -13.46 21.82 11.54
N GLN A 55 -12.40 21.00 11.63
CA GLN A 55 -11.65 20.52 10.47
C GLN A 55 -12.51 19.57 9.67
N LYS A 56 -12.58 19.80 8.35
CA LYS A 56 -13.42 19.02 7.42
C LYS A 56 -12.62 17.99 6.62
N VAL A 57 -11.30 18.11 6.60
CA VAL A 57 -10.41 17.24 5.85
C VAL A 57 -9.29 16.78 6.77
N TRP A 58 -9.09 15.47 6.82
CA TRP A 58 -8.05 14.81 7.59
C TRP A 58 -7.17 14.00 6.65
N ASN A 59 -5.85 14.21 6.73
CA ASN A 59 -4.88 13.40 6.01
C ASN A 59 -4.44 12.24 6.91
N ILE A 60 -5.03 11.08 6.69
CA ILE A 60 -4.74 9.88 7.49
C ILE A 60 -3.59 9.13 6.83
N ASN A 61 -2.44 9.13 7.49
CA ASN A 61 -1.18 8.58 7.00
C ASN A 61 -0.63 7.57 8.00
N GLY A 62 0.23 6.67 7.52
CA GLY A 62 1.03 5.80 8.35
C GLY A 62 2.04 6.55 9.22
N LEU A 63 2.74 5.82 10.08
CA LEU A 63 3.63 6.39 11.09
C LEU A 63 4.83 7.13 10.49
N GLU A 64 5.36 6.63 9.37
CA GLU A 64 6.63 7.07 8.80
C GLU A 64 6.53 7.21 7.29
N LEU A 65 7.17 8.26 6.75
CA LEU A 65 7.46 8.34 5.31
C LEU A 65 8.66 7.45 4.99
N MET A 66 8.55 6.63 3.96
CA MET A 66 9.64 5.77 3.53
C MET A 66 9.58 5.47 2.03
N THR A 67 10.73 5.12 1.48
CA THR A 67 10.81 4.55 0.13
C THR A 67 10.39 3.08 0.14
N ILE A 68 10.09 2.54 -1.01
CA ILE A 68 9.81 1.10 -1.14
C ILE A 68 11.04 0.24 -0.80
N SER A 69 12.24 0.73 -1.09
CA SER A 69 13.49 0.05 -0.69
C SER A 69 13.59 -0.07 0.84
N THR A 70 13.23 0.99 1.57
CA THR A 70 13.19 0.96 3.04
C THR A 70 12.10 0.01 3.54
N PHE A 71 10.93 0.01 2.90
CA PHE A 71 9.85 -0.93 3.22
C PHE A 71 10.32 -2.40 3.08
N CYS A 72 10.97 -2.74 1.97
CA CYS A 72 11.53 -4.08 1.75
C CYS A 72 12.61 -4.42 2.78
N ALA A 73 13.51 -3.48 3.09
CA ALA A 73 14.57 -3.69 4.09
C ALA A 73 13.99 -3.97 5.50
N ILE A 74 12.89 -3.32 5.88
CA ILE A 74 12.19 -3.64 7.13
C ILE A 74 11.64 -5.06 7.09
N GLY A 75 11.03 -5.45 5.97
CA GLY A 75 10.52 -6.81 5.76
C GLY A 75 11.65 -7.86 5.84
N ASP A 76 12.76 -7.61 5.19
CA ASP A 76 13.94 -8.50 5.21
C ASP A 76 14.44 -8.74 6.64
N VAL A 77 14.56 -7.68 7.43
CA VAL A 77 15.00 -7.78 8.84
C VAL A 77 13.99 -8.52 9.71
N SER A 78 12.69 -8.29 9.50
CA SER A 78 11.64 -8.90 10.33
C SER A 78 11.39 -10.37 9.98
N THR A 79 11.59 -10.76 8.72
CA THR A 79 11.19 -12.09 8.23
C THR A 79 12.35 -13.03 7.93
N GLY A 80 13.56 -12.48 7.82
CA GLY A 80 14.75 -13.24 7.38
C GLY A 80 14.77 -13.53 5.87
N ASN A 81 13.82 -13.03 5.10
CA ASN A 81 13.83 -13.09 3.64
C ASN A 81 14.79 -12.04 3.06
N HIS A 82 14.92 -12.03 1.74
CA HIS A 82 15.62 -10.98 1.00
C HIS A 82 14.85 -10.65 -0.27
N VAL A 83 14.21 -9.49 -0.30
CA VAL A 83 13.42 -9.00 -1.43
C VAL A 83 13.95 -7.63 -1.86
N PRO A 84 14.95 -7.60 -2.74
CA PRO A 84 15.49 -6.33 -3.23
C PRO A 84 14.45 -5.61 -4.07
N PHE A 85 14.42 -4.29 -3.96
CA PHE A 85 13.65 -3.44 -4.86
C PHE A 85 14.47 -3.13 -6.11
N VAL A 86 13.85 -3.27 -7.28
CA VAL A 86 14.42 -2.88 -8.57
C VAL A 86 13.50 -1.86 -9.23
N ASN A 87 14.02 -0.63 -9.38
CA ASN A 87 13.31 0.41 -10.10
C ASN A 87 13.39 0.15 -11.61
N VAL A 88 12.25 0.19 -12.26
CA VAL A 88 12.12 0.03 -13.71
C VAL A 88 11.50 1.30 -14.32
N THR A 89 11.55 1.44 -15.65
CA THR A 89 10.80 2.49 -16.35
C THR A 89 9.30 2.18 -16.35
N ASP A 90 8.48 3.19 -16.63
CA ASP A 90 7.03 3.00 -16.75
C ASP A 90 6.69 1.99 -17.86
N GLU A 91 7.41 2.03 -18.98
CA GLU A 91 7.22 1.09 -20.09
C GLU A 91 7.57 -0.36 -19.68
N GLU A 92 8.69 -0.57 -19.02
CA GLU A 92 9.06 -1.89 -18.50
C GLU A 92 8.03 -2.38 -17.46
N ASN A 93 7.52 -1.48 -16.61
CA ASN A 93 6.47 -1.80 -15.65
C ASN A 93 5.18 -2.24 -16.35
N TYR A 94 4.80 -1.56 -17.42
CA TYR A 94 3.68 -2.00 -18.27
C TYR A 94 3.91 -3.38 -18.88
N GLN A 95 5.11 -3.66 -19.40
CA GLN A 95 5.43 -4.97 -19.99
C GLN A 95 5.34 -6.09 -18.96
N ILE A 96 5.75 -5.84 -17.72
CA ILE A 96 5.60 -6.80 -16.60
C ILE A 96 4.11 -7.11 -16.38
N TRP A 97 3.26 -6.10 -16.30
CA TRP A 97 1.82 -6.28 -16.09
C TRP A 97 1.13 -6.97 -17.28
N ASP A 98 1.53 -6.65 -18.51
CA ASP A 98 1.02 -7.32 -19.72
C ASP A 98 1.37 -8.80 -19.71
N ALA A 99 2.59 -9.16 -19.32
CA ALA A 99 3.02 -10.55 -19.20
C ALA A 99 2.23 -11.32 -18.12
N MET A 100 1.70 -10.63 -17.12
CA MET A 100 0.83 -11.20 -16.08
C MET A 100 -0.65 -11.23 -16.49
N GLY A 101 -1.01 -10.75 -17.69
CA GLY A 101 -2.39 -10.68 -18.16
C GLY A 101 -3.24 -9.60 -17.48
N VAL A 102 -2.61 -8.59 -16.86
CA VAL A 102 -3.33 -7.47 -16.24
C VAL A 102 -3.79 -6.50 -17.32
N PRO A 103 -5.08 -6.13 -17.39
CA PRO A 103 -5.58 -5.22 -18.41
C PRO A 103 -4.99 -3.80 -18.24
N ARG A 104 -4.78 -3.11 -19.34
CA ARG A 104 -4.27 -1.72 -19.34
C ARG A 104 -5.25 -0.77 -18.66
N THR A 105 -6.52 -0.89 -18.98
CA THR A 105 -7.59 -0.02 -18.46
C THR A 105 -8.73 -0.87 -17.92
N THR A 106 -9.52 -0.30 -17.03
CA THR A 106 -10.74 -0.94 -16.52
C THR A 106 -12.01 -0.30 -17.08
N ASP A 107 -11.93 0.84 -17.78
CA ASP A 107 -13.07 1.64 -18.28
C ASP A 107 -14.19 1.83 -17.24
N GLY A 108 -13.85 1.84 -15.96
CA GLY A 108 -14.78 1.94 -14.84
C GLY A 108 -15.60 0.66 -14.56
N VAL A 109 -15.40 -0.39 -15.33
CA VAL A 109 -16.02 -1.71 -15.15
C VAL A 109 -14.92 -2.77 -15.18
N PHE A 110 -14.89 -3.66 -14.20
CA PHE A 110 -13.98 -4.79 -14.23
C PHE A 110 -14.24 -5.63 -15.48
N GLN A 111 -13.21 -5.83 -16.28
CA GLN A 111 -13.33 -6.66 -17.47
C GLN A 111 -13.65 -8.09 -17.04
N LYS A 112 -14.68 -8.68 -17.65
CA LYS A 112 -15.16 -10.02 -17.31
C LYS A 112 -14.12 -11.11 -17.55
N ASP A 113 -13.14 -10.81 -18.39
CA ASP A 113 -12.12 -11.77 -18.84
C ASP A 113 -10.78 -11.63 -18.07
N SER A 114 -10.72 -10.76 -17.06
CA SER A 114 -9.54 -10.61 -16.21
C SER A 114 -9.87 -10.89 -14.74
N GLU A 115 -9.09 -11.75 -14.12
CA GLU A 115 -9.17 -12.01 -12.67
C GLU A 115 -8.52 -10.88 -11.86
N ALA A 116 -7.76 -9.98 -12.50
CA ALA A 116 -7.10 -8.87 -11.82
C ALA A 116 -8.13 -7.78 -11.43
N PRO A 117 -8.24 -7.42 -10.15
CA PRO A 117 -9.17 -6.39 -9.68
C PRO A 117 -8.66 -4.96 -9.89
N PHE A 118 -7.70 -4.75 -10.79
CA PHE A 118 -7.03 -3.48 -11.05
C PHE A 118 -6.51 -3.43 -12.50
N SER A 119 -6.07 -2.25 -12.94
CA SER A 119 -5.45 -2.05 -14.25
C SER A 119 -3.97 -1.68 -14.12
N SER A 120 -3.18 -1.98 -15.13
CA SER A 120 -1.78 -1.57 -15.17
C SER A 120 -1.62 -0.06 -15.27
N ASP A 121 -2.51 0.66 -15.95
CA ASP A 121 -2.56 2.14 -15.94
C ASP A 121 -2.71 2.69 -14.52
N GLY A 122 -3.61 2.11 -13.72
CA GLY A 122 -3.78 2.49 -12.33
C GLY A 122 -2.50 2.32 -11.52
N MET A 123 -1.80 1.19 -11.71
CA MET A 123 -0.56 0.89 -10.99
C MET A 123 0.60 1.80 -11.41
N VAL A 124 0.78 2.00 -12.71
CA VAL A 124 1.88 2.83 -13.25
C VAL A 124 1.67 4.31 -12.93
N THR A 125 0.46 4.84 -13.11
CA THR A 125 0.16 6.24 -12.76
C THR A 125 0.27 6.50 -11.26
N PHE A 126 -0.06 5.51 -10.43
CA PHE A 126 0.15 5.61 -8.99
C PHE A 126 1.64 5.62 -8.63
N ALA A 127 2.44 4.75 -9.25
CA ALA A 127 3.91 4.76 -9.09
C ALA A 127 4.51 6.11 -9.53
N GLN A 128 4.03 6.67 -10.64
CA GLN A 128 4.42 8.00 -11.10
C GLN A 128 4.08 9.07 -10.06
N ALA A 129 2.88 9.05 -9.48
CA ALA A 129 2.47 10.01 -8.46
C ALA A 129 3.37 9.94 -7.22
N ILE A 130 3.81 8.75 -6.82
CA ILE A 130 4.78 8.58 -5.72
C ILE A 130 6.13 9.17 -6.11
N ARG A 131 6.67 8.82 -7.27
CA ARG A 131 7.96 9.29 -7.78
C ARG A 131 8.01 10.82 -7.92
N GLU A 132 6.89 11.45 -8.27
CA GLU A 132 6.75 12.91 -8.41
C GLU A 132 6.50 13.61 -7.06
N GLY A 133 6.52 12.91 -5.93
CA GLY A 133 6.31 13.48 -4.60
C GLY A 133 4.84 13.87 -4.29
N LYS A 134 3.89 13.47 -5.12
CA LYS A 134 2.45 13.78 -4.89
C LYS A 134 1.85 13.02 -3.71
N MET A 135 2.52 11.95 -3.29
CA MET A 135 2.11 11.11 -2.16
C MET A 135 2.94 11.35 -0.91
N ASP A 136 3.88 12.29 -0.96
CA ASP A 136 4.75 12.70 0.15
C ASP A 136 3.97 13.61 1.13
N ILE A 137 2.91 13.05 1.70
CA ILE A 137 2.05 13.73 2.68
C ILE A 137 2.18 13.01 4.00
N HIS A 138 2.69 13.71 5.02
CA HIS A 138 2.82 13.18 6.36
C HIS A 138 2.36 14.21 7.38
N THR A 139 1.26 13.92 8.08
CA THR A 139 0.64 14.80 9.08
C THR A 139 0.49 14.06 10.41
N LYS A 140 0.13 14.80 11.43
CA LYS A 140 -0.23 14.25 12.75
C LYS A 140 -1.75 14.03 12.90
N ASP A 141 -2.49 14.12 11.83
CA ASP A 141 -3.96 14.10 11.86
C ASP A 141 -4.52 12.82 12.50
N PHE A 142 -3.92 11.67 12.21
CA PHE A 142 -4.32 10.43 12.86
C PHE A 142 -4.23 10.54 14.40
N THR A 143 -3.08 10.98 14.90
CA THR A 143 -2.85 11.12 16.35
C THR A 143 -3.75 12.19 16.97
N ILE A 144 -3.95 13.32 16.31
CA ILE A 144 -4.85 14.38 16.78
C ILE A 144 -6.29 13.85 16.88
N LEU A 145 -6.72 13.11 15.87
CA LEU A 145 -8.08 12.59 15.80
C LEU A 145 -8.33 11.46 16.80
N THR A 146 -7.40 10.51 16.92
CA THR A 146 -7.60 9.27 17.67
C THR A 146 -6.97 9.26 19.05
N GLY A 147 -5.98 10.09 19.29
CA GLY A 147 -5.13 10.04 20.50
C GLY A 147 -4.04 8.97 20.46
N ASP A 148 -3.98 8.16 19.40
CA ASP A 148 -3.05 7.04 19.26
C ASP A 148 -1.99 7.28 18.19
N THR A 149 -1.02 6.38 18.14
CA THR A 149 0.01 6.33 17.10
C THR A 149 -0.38 5.30 16.04
N PRO A 150 -0.20 5.60 14.73
CA PRO A 150 -0.43 4.60 13.68
C PRO A 150 0.45 3.36 13.86
N ILE A 151 -0.04 2.23 13.39
CA ILE A 151 0.71 0.97 13.40
C ILE A 151 1.93 1.10 12.48
N SER A 152 3.12 0.74 12.98
CA SER A 152 4.35 0.79 12.19
C SER A 152 4.43 -0.34 11.15
N VAL A 153 5.15 -0.10 10.06
CA VAL A 153 5.40 -1.13 9.04
C VAL A 153 6.14 -2.34 9.66
N ARG A 154 7.09 -2.09 10.58
CA ARG A 154 7.77 -3.18 11.30
C ARG A 154 6.80 -4.06 12.06
N TYR A 155 5.88 -3.47 12.83
CA TYR A 155 4.88 -4.24 13.57
C TYR A 155 4.03 -5.11 12.62
N MET A 156 3.71 -4.58 11.42
CA MET A 156 2.93 -5.33 10.44
C MET A 156 3.68 -6.55 9.88
N PHE A 157 4.99 -6.45 9.70
CA PHE A 157 5.81 -7.60 9.31
C PHE A 157 5.99 -8.62 10.46
N ASP A 158 6.17 -8.14 11.68
CA ASP A 158 6.32 -8.99 12.87
C ASP A 158 5.01 -9.75 13.18
N HIS A 159 3.85 -9.26 12.71
CA HIS A 159 2.51 -9.85 12.87
C HIS A 159 1.84 -10.07 11.50
N GLN A 160 2.59 -10.60 10.56
CA GLN A 160 2.21 -10.68 9.15
C GLN A 160 0.87 -11.37 8.88
N GLU A 161 0.49 -12.35 9.71
CA GLU A 161 -0.77 -13.09 9.62
C GLU A 161 -2.02 -12.19 9.79
N GLU A 162 -1.86 -11.04 10.46
CA GLU A 162 -2.93 -10.06 10.64
C GLU A 162 -2.99 -9.03 9.50
N PHE A 163 -1.88 -8.87 8.76
CA PHE A 163 -1.67 -7.77 7.81
C PHE A 163 -1.45 -8.21 6.37
N GLN A 164 -1.63 -9.48 6.04
CA GLN A 164 -1.68 -9.92 4.66
C GLN A 164 -3.11 -9.89 4.12
N ILE A 165 -3.24 -9.63 2.82
CA ILE A 165 -4.49 -9.84 2.10
C ILE A 165 -4.50 -11.31 1.72
N GLY A 166 -5.14 -12.14 2.54
CA GLY A 166 -5.35 -13.54 2.24
C GLY A 166 -6.48 -13.76 1.21
N GLU A 167 -6.61 -14.99 0.70
CA GLU A 167 -7.80 -15.43 -0.01
C GLU A 167 -9.00 -15.27 0.92
N ARG A 168 -9.68 -14.16 0.83
CA ARG A 168 -10.96 -13.96 1.51
C ARG A 168 -12.04 -14.69 0.69
N HIS A 169 -12.08 -16.03 0.75
CA HIS A 169 -13.09 -16.75 1.48
C HIS A 169 -14.40 -16.84 0.79
N SER A 170 -14.44 -17.65 -0.06
CA SER A 170 -15.53 -18.57 -0.37
C SER A 170 -16.17 -19.26 0.86
N GLN A 171 -15.77 -18.96 2.09
CA GLN A 171 -16.30 -19.60 3.31
C GLN A 171 -17.38 -18.78 4.04
N ASP A 172 -17.58 -17.52 3.69
CA ASP A 172 -18.64 -16.69 4.25
C ASP A 172 -19.82 -16.54 3.25
N LYS A 173 -20.28 -17.67 2.71
CA LYS A 173 -21.54 -17.75 1.96
C LYS A 173 -22.61 -18.42 2.77
#